data_f5f1702deda48d31ca4d4f0fe8d9d9b3
#
_entry.id   f5f1702deda48d31ca4d4f0fe8d9d9b3
#
_cell.length_a   1.000
_cell.length_b   1.000
_cell.length_c   1.000
_cell.angle_alpha   90.00
_cell.angle_beta   90.00
_cell.angle_gamma   90.00
#
_symmetry.space_group_name_H-M   'P 1'
#
loop_
_entity.id
_entity.type
_entity.pdbx_description
1 polymer ?
#
loop_
_entity_poly.entity_id
_entity_poly.type
_entity_poly.pdbx_seq_one_letter_code
_entity_poly.pdbx_strand_id
1 'polypeptide(L)'
;MPAPESGAVHPPLPAGLAEMDWAALQTAAATCQACGLCSQRTHSVFGMGSAQAKWLVVGDAPGQAESALGQPFADDAGRLLDNMLKAVGVRREGESESESESESESEDAGENGARRAYVMHATQCPTPDARNPLPDELNTCAAYVSRKVALLQPRVILVMGRFAMQALLQTTEPLGKMRGQVHRYQGVPVVVTYPPAYLLRNTNDKGKAWADLCLALQVVQEGR
;
A
#
# COMPACT_ATOMS: atom_id res chain seq x y z
N MET A 1 21.37 -10.31 -23.64
CA MET A 1 20.63 -10.10 -22.37
C MET A 1 21.14 -11.15 -21.39
N PRO A 2 21.77 -10.80 -20.27
CA PRO A 2 22.14 -11.77 -19.27
C PRO A 2 20.84 -12.30 -18.63
N ALA A 3 20.74 -13.63 -18.54
CA ALA A 3 19.66 -14.29 -17.83
C ALA A 3 19.69 -13.88 -16.34
N PRO A 4 18.54 -13.85 -15.64
CA PRO A 4 18.56 -13.60 -14.22
C PRO A 4 19.39 -14.68 -13.53
N GLU A 5 20.38 -14.28 -12.75
CA GLU A 5 21.18 -15.19 -11.92
C GLU A 5 20.26 -15.80 -10.86
N SER A 6 19.66 -16.92 -11.21
CA SER A 6 18.96 -17.79 -10.27
C SER A 6 20.00 -18.58 -9.49
N GLY A 7 20.32 -18.12 -8.28
CA GLY A 7 21.28 -18.85 -7.43
C GLY A 7 21.68 -18.17 -6.14
N ALA A 8 21.32 -16.94 -5.90
CA ALA A 8 21.58 -16.33 -4.60
C ALA A 8 20.65 -16.95 -3.52
N VAL A 9 21.24 -17.71 -2.60
CA VAL A 9 20.51 -18.20 -1.42
C VAL A 9 20.27 -17.02 -0.49
N HIS A 10 19.03 -16.54 -0.44
CA HIS A 10 18.62 -15.50 0.48
C HIS A 10 18.29 -16.08 1.86
N PRO A 11 18.59 -15.37 2.96
CA PRO A 11 18.18 -15.81 4.28
C PRO A 11 16.65 -15.89 4.35
N PRO A 12 16.10 -16.78 5.20
CA PRO A 12 14.65 -16.83 5.40
C PRO A 12 14.14 -15.54 6.02
N LEU A 13 12.82 -15.35 5.97
CA LEU A 13 12.15 -14.30 6.71
C LEU A 13 12.46 -14.41 8.22
N PRO A 14 12.48 -13.28 8.95
CA PRO A 14 12.69 -13.29 10.40
C PRO A 14 11.69 -14.20 11.10
N ALA A 15 12.19 -15.03 12.03
CA ALA A 15 11.34 -15.89 12.85
C ALA A 15 10.35 -15.04 13.68
N GLY A 16 9.13 -15.51 13.87
CA GLY A 16 8.11 -14.81 14.65
C GLY A 16 7.54 -13.55 14.00
N LEU A 17 7.73 -13.35 12.68
CA LEU A 17 7.24 -12.17 11.98
C LEU A 17 5.73 -11.97 12.16
N ALA A 18 4.96 -13.06 12.23
CA ALA A 18 3.51 -13.04 12.41
C ALA A 18 3.08 -12.53 13.81
N GLU A 19 3.95 -12.56 14.80
CA GLU A 19 3.70 -12.13 16.18
C GLU A 19 4.30 -10.74 16.50
N MET A 20 5.17 -10.20 15.63
CA MET A 20 5.84 -8.92 15.86
C MET A 20 4.83 -7.79 16.07
N ASP A 21 5.12 -6.91 17.00
CA ASP A 21 4.45 -5.61 17.10
C ASP A 21 4.90 -4.67 15.96
N TRP A 22 4.36 -3.45 15.94
CA TRP A 22 4.64 -2.49 14.87
C TRP A 22 6.12 -2.09 14.80
N ALA A 23 6.76 -1.83 15.92
CA ALA A 23 8.16 -1.39 16.00
C ALA A 23 9.12 -2.51 15.59
N ALA A 24 8.89 -3.73 16.08
CA ALA A 24 9.67 -4.91 15.71
C ALA A 24 9.52 -5.22 14.22
N LEU A 25 8.30 -5.14 13.67
CA LEU A 25 8.03 -5.36 12.26
C LEU A 25 8.73 -4.33 11.37
N GLN A 26 8.76 -3.06 11.76
CA GLN A 26 9.44 -2.00 11.05
C GLN A 26 10.96 -2.22 11.04
N THR A 27 11.54 -2.59 12.19
CA THR A 27 12.96 -2.93 12.31
C THR A 27 13.32 -4.14 11.43
N ALA A 28 12.51 -5.18 11.47
CA ALA A 28 12.70 -6.37 10.64
C ALA A 28 12.63 -6.05 9.14
N ALA A 29 11.71 -5.17 8.74
CA ALA A 29 11.58 -4.71 7.36
C ALA A 29 12.78 -3.90 6.89
N ALA A 30 13.33 -3.02 7.73
CA ALA A 30 14.49 -2.20 7.41
C ALA A 30 15.73 -3.04 7.09
N THR A 31 15.92 -4.16 7.78
CA THR A 31 17.08 -5.06 7.64
C THR A 31 16.79 -6.32 6.81
N CYS A 32 15.60 -6.48 6.26
CA CYS A 32 15.17 -7.67 5.52
C CYS A 32 16.08 -7.96 4.32
N GLN A 33 16.54 -9.19 4.18
CA GLN A 33 17.37 -9.70 3.06
C GLN A 33 16.77 -10.96 2.44
N ALA A 34 15.49 -11.23 2.65
CA ALA A 34 14.84 -12.48 2.27
C ALA A 34 14.57 -12.65 0.77
N CYS A 35 14.87 -11.64 -0.06
CA CYS A 35 14.83 -11.73 -1.53
C CYS A 35 15.83 -10.78 -2.17
N GLY A 36 16.09 -10.95 -3.47
CA GLY A 36 17.07 -10.16 -4.24
C GLY A 36 16.80 -8.65 -4.34
N LEU A 37 15.57 -8.22 -4.07
CA LEU A 37 15.23 -6.78 -4.11
C LEU A 37 15.97 -5.97 -3.04
N CYS A 38 16.45 -6.58 -1.96
CA CYS A 38 17.17 -5.87 -0.91
C CYS A 38 18.45 -5.19 -1.41
N SER A 39 19.08 -5.70 -2.46
CA SER A 39 20.29 -5.11 -3.06
C SER A 39 20.03 -3.83 -3.84
N GLN A 40 18.78 -3.57 -4.19
CA GLN A 40 18.37 -2.44 -5.03
C GLN A 40 17.88 -1.23 -4.22
N ARG A 41 17.64 -1.39 -2.93
CA ARG A 41 17.08 -0.31 -2.10
C ARG A 41 18.17 0.55 -1.44
N THR A 42 17.88 1.82 -1.30
CA THR A 42 18.57 2.71 -0.35
C THR A 42 17.94 2.57 1.03
N HIS A 43 16.62 2.68 1.10
CA HIS A 43 15.83 2.42 2.30
C HIS A 43 14.69 1.45 1.98
N SER A 44 14.27 0.67 2.96
CA SER A 44 13.02 -0.09 2.89
C SER A 44 11.84 0.88 2.96
N VAL A 45 10.92 0.80 2.00
CA VAL A 45 9.69 1.60 1.99
C VAL A 45 8.64 0.85 2.81
N PHE A 46 8.69 1.02 4.13
CA PHE A 46 7.80 0.30 5.04
C PHE A 46 6.34 0.69 4.88
N GLY A 47 6.08 1.99 4.68
CA GLY A 47 4.77 2.60 4.58
C GLY A 47 4.70 3.90 5.36
N MET A 48 3.58 4.63 5.24
CA MET A 48 3.36 5.92 5.87
C MET A 48 1.90 6.06 6.31
N GLY A 49 1.67 6.68 7.46
CA GLY A 49 0.36 6.96 8.00
C GLY A 49 0.20 6.50 9.44
N SER A 50 -0.98 6.73 10.00
CA SER A 50 -1.31 6.33 11.38
C SER A 50 -1.48 4.82 11.50
N ALA A 51 -0.96 4.24 12.57
CA ALA A 51 -1.22 2.85 12.94
C ALA A 51 -2.70 2.60 13.32
N GLN A 52 -3.51 3.65 13.50
CA GLN A 52 -4.95 3.58 13.75
C GLN A 52 -5.80 3.86 12.50
N ALA A 53 -5.16 4.03 11.33
CA ALA A 53 -5.84 4.31 10.08
C ALA A 53 -6.86 3.21 9.74
N LYS A 54 -8.05 3.63 9.30
CA LYS A 54 -9.11 2.69 8.89
C LYS A 54 -9.14 2.44 7.38
N TRP A 55 -8.37 3.19 6.62
CA TRP A 55 -8.11 2.95 5.21
C TRP A 55 -6.68 2.45 5.04
N LEU A 56 -6.52 1.35 4.34
CA LEU A 56 -5.21 0.85 3.92
C LEU A 56 -5.11 0.95 2.40
N VAL A 57 -4.11 1.69 1.91
CA VAL A 57 -3.81 1.77 0.48
C VAL A 57 -2.60 0.92 0.17
N VAL A 58 -2.71 0.02 -0.80
CA VAL A 58 -1.63 -0.87 -1.21
C VAL A 58 -1.34 -0.69 -2.70
N GLY A 59 -0.17 -0.13 -3.03
CA GLY A 59 0.37 -0.03 -4.38
C GLY A 59 1.22 -1.24 -4.77
N ASP A 60 1.71 -1.27 -6.01
CA ASP A 60 2.48 -2.41 -6.53
C ASP A 60 3.87 -2.53 -5.90
N ALA A 61 4.81 -1.70 -6.28
CA ALA A 61 6.18 -1.66 -5.78
C ALA A 61 6.68 -0.22 -5.73
N PRO A 62 7.56 0.13 -4.79
CA PRO A 62 8.15 1.46 -4.74
C PRO A 62 9.11 1.69 -5.91
N GLY A 63 9.25 2.96 -6.31
CA GLY A 63 10.28 3.41 -7.22
C GLY A 63 11.61 3.71 -6.52
N GLN A 64 12.65 4.04 -7.29
CA GLN A 64 13.96 4.40 -6.74
C GLN A 64 13.90 5.70 -5.90
N ALA A 65 13.12 6.70 -6.33
CA ALA A 65 12.93 7.93 -5.58
C ALA A 65 12.27 7.68 -4.21
N GLU A 66 11.26 6.82 -4.16
CA GLU A 66 10.60 6.41 -2.92
C GLU A 66 11.56 5.65 -2.00
N SER A 67 12.40 4.77 -2.57
CA SER A 67 13.43 4.06 -1.81
C SER A 67 14.51 5.01 -1.28
N ALA A 68 14.89 6.05 -2.02
CA ALA A 68 15.85 7.05 -1.56
C ALA A 68 15.31 7.84 -0.36
N LEU A 69 14.00 8.12 -0.34
CA LEU A 69 13.32 8.85 0.73
C LEU A 69 12.80 7.94 1.85
N GLY A 70 12.66 6.63 1.60
CA GLY A 70 11.99 5.71 2.52
C GLY A 70 10.47 5.91 2.63
N GLN A 71 9.88 6.66 1.69
CA GLN A 71 8.47 7.08 1.73
C GLN A 71 7.70 6.57 0.52
N PRO A 72 6.52 5.95 0.71
CA PRO A 72 5.68 5.51 -0.40
C PRO A 72 4.96 6.69 -1.05
N PHE A 73 4.76 6.62 -2.37
CA PHE A 73 4.03 7.63 -3.12
C PHE A 73 4.60 9.06 -2.94
N ALA A 74 5.91 9.21 -3.14
CA ALA A 74 6.63 10.46 -2.90
C ALA A 74 6.75 11.36 -4.15
N ASP A 75 6.06 11.05 -5.25
CA ASP A 75 6.13 11.72 -6.55
C ASP A 75 4.77 12.29 -6.99
N ASP A 76 4.64 12.61 -8.27
CA ASP A 76 3.38 13.10 -8.87
C ASP A 76 2.23 12.09 -8.73
N ALA A 77 2.53 10.80 -8.73
CA ALA A 77 1.52 9.76 -8.48
C ALA A 77 1.01 9.85 -7.03
N GLY A 78 1.89 10.18 -6.08
CA GLY A 78 1.51 10.45 -4.70
C GLY A 78 0.61 11.66 -4.57
N ARG A 79 0.95 12.77 -5.24
CA ARG A 79 0.07 13.97 -5.26
C ARG A 79 -1.32 13.68 -5.82
N LEU A 80 -1.40 12.85 -6.86
CA LEU A 80 -2.69 12.39 -7.37
C LEU A 80 -3.42 11.52 -6.36
N LEU A 81 -2.73 10.60 -5.69
CA LEU A 81 -3.31 9.78 -4.63
C LEU A 81 -3.90 10.64 -3.51
N ASP A 82 -3.17 11.66 -3.05
CA ASP A 82 -3.63 12.56 -2.00
C ASP A 82 -4.92 13.30 -2.41
N ASN A 83 -4.97 13.79 -3.64
CA ASN A 83 -6.19 14.41 -4.18
C ASN A 83 -7.36 13.41 -4.28
N MET A 84 -7.08 12.15 -4.68
CA MET A 84 -8.10 11.10 -4.75
C MET A 84 -8.65 10.77 -3.36
N LEU A 85 -7.79 10.61 -2.36
CA LEU A 85 -8.20 10.35 -0.97
C LEU A 85 -8.96 11.54 -0.38
N LYS A 86 -8.45 12.77 -0.57
CA LYS A 86 -9.10 13.99 -0.12
C LYS A 86 -10.52 14.14 -0.67
N ALA A 87 -10.74 13.76 -1.93
CA ALA A 87 -12.06 13.82 -2.58
C ALA A 87 -13.11 12.90 -1.91
N VAL A 88 -12.69 11.85 -1.21
CA VAL A 88 -13.57 10.99 -0.40
C VAL A 88 -13.46 11.28 1.11
N GLY A 89 -12.87 12.42 1.48
CA GLY A 89 -12.77 12.87 2.87
C GLY A 89 -11.72 12.10 3.70
N VAL A 90 -10.76 11.47 3.04
CA VAL A 90 -9.67 10.71 3.68
C VAL A 90 -8.35 11.46 3.49
N ARG A 91 -7.47 11.43 4.49
CA ARG A 91 -6.15 12.08 4.44
C ARG A 91 -5.05 11.07 4.73
N ARG A 92 -3.92 11.21 4.05
CA ARG A 92 -2.67 10.54 4.39
C ARG A 92 -1.91 11.40 5.40
N GLU A 93 -1.47 10.83 6.53
CA GLU A 93 -0.59 11.55 7.45
C GLU A 93 0.81 11.72 6.84
N GLY A 94 1.43 12.88 7.07
CA GLY A 94 2.75 13.24 6.52
C GLY A 94 2.72 14.39 5.54
N GLU A 95 1.55 14.90 5.14
CA GLU A 95 1.45 16.24 4.58
C GLU A 95 1.71 17.23 5.71
N SER A 96 2.77 18.06 5.53
CA SER A 96 3.04 19.18 6.42
C SER A 96 1.73 19.92 6.67
N GLU A 97 1.38 20.09 7.93
CA GLU A 97 0.39 21.06 8.36
C GLU A 97 0.88 22.45 7.93
N SER A 98 0.70 22.79 6.65
CA SER A 98 0.77 24.17 6.22
C SER A 98 -0.49 24.86 6.75
N GLU A 99 -0.34 25.43 7.92
CA GLU A 99 -1.04 26.58 8.46
C GLU A 99 -2.35 26.97 7.75
N SER A 100 -3.43 26.31 8.10
CA SER A 100 -4.75 26.93 8.25
C SER A 100 -5.74 25.88 8.72
N GLU A 101 -5.82 25.71 10.01
CA GLU A 101 -7.01 25.41 10.78
C GLU A 101 -6.59 24.99 12.18
N SER A 102 -6.32 26.04 13.00
CA SER A 102 -6.56 25.95 14.44
C SER A 102 -8.04 25.58 14.58
N GLU A 103 -8.32 24.52 15.27
CA GLU A 103 -9.42 24.41 16.22
C GLU A 103 -9.97 22.99 16.33
N SER A 104 -10.07 22.65 17.59
CA SER A 104 -10.72 21.50 18.21
C SER A 104 -9.92 20.17 18.20
N GLU A 105 -8.98 20.07 19.13
CA GLU A 105 -8.75 18.86 19.88
C GLU A 105 -10.06 18.50 20.60
N SER A 106 -11.01 17.95 19.86
CA SER A 106 -12.16 17.27 20.45
C SER A 106 -11.91 15.78 20.39
N GLU A 107 -11.93 15.20 21.56
CA GLU A 107 -11.87 13.80 21.92
C GLU A 107 -12.88 12.96 21.12
N ASP A 108 -12.54 12.63 19.86
CA ASP A 108 -13.23 11.56 19.15
C ASP A 108 -12.24 10.74 18.31
N ALA A 109 -11.42 9.93 19.00
CA ALA A 109 -10.46 9.00 18.41
C ALA A 109 -11.14 8.03 17.42
N GLY A 110 -12.45 7.84 17.50
CA GLY A 110 -13.23 6.95 16.64
C GLY A 110 -13.48 7.52 15.24
N GLU A 111 -13.88 8.79 15.12
CA GLU A 111 -14.15 9.41 13.83
C GLU A 111 -12.89 9.88 13.10
N ASN A 112 -11.88 10.34 13.84
CA ASN A 112 -10.64 10.84 13.27
C ASN A 112 -9.84 9.69 12.59
N GLY A 113 -9.81 8.49 13.18
CA GLY A 113 -9.20 7.30 12.57
C GLY A 113 -9.93 6.84 11.29
N ALA A 114 -11.26 7.04 11.20
CA ALA A 114 -12.06 6.67 10.04
C ALA A 114 -11.71 7.47 8.77
N ARG A 115 -11.08 8.64 8.93
CA ARG A 115 -10.70 9.57 7.86
C ARG A 115 -9.20 9.54 7.54
N ARG A 116 -8.43 8.62 8.13
CA ARG A 116 -6.99 8.49 7.92
C ARG A 116 -6.66 7.25 7.11
N ALA A 117 -5.68 7.39 6.20
CA ALA A 117 -5.12 6.30 5.41
C ALA A 117 -3.69 5.99 5.82
N TYR A 118 -3.40 4.68 5.95
CA TYR A 118 -2.06 4.15 5.89
C TYR A 118 -1.76 3.74 4.46
N VAL A 119 -0.63 4.15 3.91
CA VAL A 119 -0.24 3.84 2.53
C VAL A 119 1.05 3.01 2.50
N MET A 120 1.09 1.99 1.66
CA MET A 120 2.24 1.11 1.47
C MET A 120 2.25 0.50 0.08
N HIS A 121 3.27 -0.30 -0.22
CA HIS A 121 3.34 -1.15 -1.42
C HIS A 121 3.32 -2.63 -1.06
N ALA A 122 2.99 -3.48 -2.05
CA ALA A 122 3.03 -4.93 -1.91
C ALA A 122 4.47 -5.45 -1.70
N THR A 123 5.47 -4.77 -2.28
CA THR A 123 6.89 -4.98 -1.94
C THR A 123 7.43 -3.77 -1.20
N GLN A 124 8.49 -3.94 -0.42
CA GLN A 124 9.12 -2.86 0.35
C GLN A 124 10.42 -2.34 -0.28
N CYS A 125 10.81 -2.95 -1.38
CA CYS A 125 12.04 -2.62 -2.11
C CYS A 125 11.70 -2.35 -3.56
N PRO A 126 12.42 -1.42 -4.24
CA PRO A 126 12.24 -1.16 -5.66
C PRO A 126 12.70 -2.37 -6.47
N THR A 127 12.12 -2.52 -7.64
CA THR A 127 12.57 -3.52 -8.62
C THR A 127 13.69 -2.97 -9.49
N PRO A 128 14.68 -3.80 -9.90
CA PRO A 128 15.71 -3.38 -10.85
C PRO A 128 15.08 -2.85 -12.14
N ASP A 129 15.59 -1.72 -12.64
CA ASP A 129 15.17 -1.13 -13.94
C ASP A 129 13.65 -0.93 -14.06
N ALA A 130 12.97 -0.72 -12.94
CA ALA A 130 11.51 -0.59 -12.86
C ALA A 130 10.76 -1.77 -13.53
N ARG A 131 11.36 -2.97 -13.57
CA ARG A 131 10.68 -4.17 -14.04
C ARG A 131 9.52 -4.56 -13.12
N ASN A 132 8.68 -5.41 -13.61
CA ASN A 132 7.63 -6.00 -12.76
C ASN A 132 8.24 -6.85 -11.64
N PRO A 133 7.67 -6.83 -10.42
CA PRO A 133 8.08 -7.74 -9.37
C PRO A 133 7.79 -9.20 -9.76
N LEU A 134 8.69 -10.08 -9.36
CA LEU A 134 8.54 -11.53 -9.60
C LEU A 134 7.58 -12.13 -8.56
N PRO A 135 6.92 -13.26 -8.88
CA PRO A 135 6.02 -13.93 -7.94
C PRO A 135 6.68 -14.24 -6.59
N ASP A 136 7.92 -14.72 -6.59
CA ASP A 136 8.65 -15.05 -5.34
C ASP A 136 8.96 -13.80 -4.51
N GLU A 137 9.23 -12.66 -5.15
CA GLU A 137 9.44 -11.38 -4.48
C GLU A 137 8.14 -10.90 -3.80
N LEU A 138 7.01 -11.03 -4.49
CA LEU A 138 5.69 -10.72 -3.94
C LEU A 138 5.35 -11.65 -2.78
N ASN A 139 5.55 -12.96 -2.94
CA ASN A 139 5.29 -13.97 -1.92
C ASN A 139 6.14 -13.74 -0.66
N THR A 140 7.42 -13.39 -0.83
CA THR A 140 8.30 -13.06 0.29
C THR A 140 7.79 -11.84 1.06
N CYS A 141 7.40 -10.77 0.36
CA CYS A 141 6.87 -9.56 1.00
C CYS A 141 5.44 -9.72 1.54
N ALA A 142 4.67 -10.70 1.08
CA ALA A 142 3.29 -10.93 1.51
C ALA A 142 3.17 -11.16 3.03
N ALA A 143 4.18 -11.73 3.69
CA ALA A 143 4.20 -11.90 5.13
C ALA A 143 4.17 -10.56 5.89
N TYR A 144 4.93 -9.56 5.40
CA TYR A 144 4.89 -8.19 5.96
C TYR A 144 3.55 -7.52 5.73
N VAL A 145 2.97 -7.66 4.53
CA VAL A 145 1.63 -7.13 4.21
C VAL A 145 0.59 -7.74 5.14
N SER A 146 0.61 -9.07 5.29
CA SER A 146 -0.28 -9.82 6.16
C SER A 146 -0.21 -9.32 7.61
N ARG A 147 1.00 -9.16 8.15
CA ARG A 147 1.18 -8.69 9.53
C ARG A 147 0.72 -7.25 9.72
N LYS A 148 1.01 -6.36 8.77
CA LYS A 148 0.52 -4.97 8.81
C LYS A 148 -1.01 -4.91 8.81
N VAL A 149 -1.69 -5.71 7.98
CA VAL A 149 -3.16 -5.78 7.98
C VAL A 149 -3.69 -6.24 9.33
N ALA A 150 -3.07 -7.26 9.94
CA ALA A 150 -3.46 -7.76 11.25
C ALA A 150 -3.27 -6.71 12.38
N LEU A 151 -2.23 -5.87 12.29
CA LEU A 151 -1.96 -4.81 13.27
C LEU A 151 -2.85 -3.57 13.06
N LEU A 152 -3.03 -3.13 11.81
CA LEU A 152 -3.83 -1.95 11.47
C LEU A 152 -5.33 -2.18 11.66
N GLN A 153 -5.81 -3.39 11.40
CA GLN A 153 -7.25 -3.72 11.40
C GLN A 153 -8.08 -2.69 10.62
N PRO A 154 -7.75 -2.46 9.33
CA PRO A 154 -8.44 -1.45 8.54
C PRO A 154 -9.89 -1.88 8.26
N ARG A 155 -10.78 -0.90 8.00
CA ARG A 155 -12.16 -1.17 7.57
C ARG A 155 -12.25 -1.47 6.08
N VAL A 156 -11.29 -0.96 5.30
CA VAL A 156 -11.20 -1.19 3.86
C VAL A 156 -9.73 -1.21 3.42
N ILE A 157 -9.43 -2.05 2.44
CA ILE A 157 -8.15 -2.06 1.72
C ILE A 157 -8.42 -1.59 0.30
N LEU A 158 -7.77 -0.49 -0.11
CA LEU A 158 -7.80 0.01 -1.48
C LEU A 158 -6.54 -0.48 -2.19
N VAL A 159 -6.70 -1.42 -3.11
CA VAL A 159 -5.59 -2.03 -3.87
C VAL A 159 -5.42 -1.30 -5.19
N MET A 160 -4.24 -0.69 -5.38
CA MET A 160 -3.91 0.13 -6.54
C MET A 160 -2.84 -0.52 -7.39
N GLY A 161 -3.27 -1.36 -8.33
CA GLY A 161 -2.37 -2.00 -9.29
C GLY A 161 -2.51 -3.52 -9.35
N ARG A 162 -1.90 -4.07 -10.41
CA ARG A 162 -2.02 -5.49 -10.72
C ARG A 162 -1.25 -6.37 -9.73
N PHE A 163 -0.06 -5.95 -9.34
CA PHE A 163 0.81 -6.78 -8.49
C PHE A 163 0.35 -6.75 -7.02
N ALA A 164 -0.12 -5.61 -6.55
CA ALA A 164 -0.78 -5.51 -5.26
C ALA A 164 -2.03 -6.40 -5.20
N MET A 165 -2.84 -6.39 -6.27
CA MET A 165 -4.00 -7.26 -6.40
C MET A 165 -3.60 -8.74 -6.39
N GLN A 166 -2.58 -9.13 -7.17
CA GLN A 166 -2.08 -10.51 -7.19
C GLN A 166 -1.55 -10.95 -5.82
N ALA A 167 -0.83 -10.07 -5.13
CA ALA A 167 -0.26 -10.37 -3.81
C ALA A 167 -1.34 -10.62 -2.74
N LEU A 168 -2.41 -9.79 -2.74
CA LEU A 168 -3.46 -9.91 -1.72
C LEU A 168 -4.55 -10.92 -2.09
N LEU A 169 -5.03 -10.90 -3.34
CA LEU A 169 -6.17 -11.72 -3.76
C LEU A 169 -5.77 -13.06 -4.38
N GLN A 170 -4.46 -13.33 -4.53
CA GLN A 170 -3.93 -14.59 -5.10
C GLN A 170 -4.58 -14.94 -6.45
N THR A 171 -4.79 -13.94 -7.30
CA THR A 171 -5.47 -14.07 -8.60
C THR A 171 -4.60 -13.57 -9.73
N THR A 172 -4.74 -14.18 -10.91
CA THR A 172 -4.10 -13.75 -12.17
C THR A 172 -5.08 -13.03 -13.10
N GLU A 173 -6.32 -12.81 -12.65
CA GLU A 173 -7.34 -12.11 -13.45
C GLU A 173 -6.88 -10.70 -13.80
N PRO A 174 -7.29 -10.19 -14.97
CA PRO A 174 -7.03 -8.81 -15.34
C PRO A 174 -7.65 -7.82 -14.35
N LEU A 175 -6.89 -6.76 -13.99
CA LEU A 175 -7.34 -5.74 -13.04
C LEU A 175 -8.72 -5.15 -13.41
N GLY A 176 -8.98 -4.96 -14.71
CA GLY A 176 -10.25 -4.43 -15.20
C GLY A 176 -11.47 -5.29 -14.85
N LYS A 177 -11.30 -6.61 -14.68
CA LYS A 177 -12.37 -7.53 -14.23
C LYS A 177 -12.58 -7.51 -12.73
N MET A 178 -11.55 -7.17 -11.97
CA MET A 178 -11.59 -7.18 -10.51
C MET A 178 -12.08 -5.87 -9.91
N ARG A 179 -12.14 -4.80 -10.72
CA ARG A 179 -12.67 -3.49 -10.32
C ARG A 179 -14.19 -3.50 -10.20
N GLY A 180 -14.72 -2.54 -9.45
CA GLY A 180 -16.16 -2.35 -9.28
C GLY A 180 -16.84 -3.43 -8.44
N GLN A 181 -16.07 -4.24 -7.73
CA GLN A 181 -16.52 -5.32 -6.86
C GLN A 181 -15.79 -5.24 -5.51
N VAL A 182 -16.42 -5.78 -4.48
CA VAL A 182 -15.83 -5.90 -3.15
C VAL A 182 -15.31 -7.32 -2.98
N HIS A 183 -14.00 -7.45 -2.81
CA HIS A 183 -13.32 -8.69 -2.47
C HIS A 183 -13.02 -8.74 -0.97
N ARG A 184 -12.32 -9.79 -0.52
CA ARG A 184 -11.90 -9.90 0.88
C ARG A 184 -10.47 -10.40 1.01
N TYR A 185 -9.75 -9.84 1.96
CA TYR A 185 -8.43 -10.30 2.40
C TYR A 185 -8.39 -10.35 3.92
N GLN A 186 -8.17 -11.52 4.49
CA GLN A 186 -8.19 -11.75 5.95
C GLN A 186 -9.48 -11.20 6.61
N GLY A 187 -10.62 -11.35 5.96
CA GLY A 187 -11.91 -10.83 6.43
C GLY A 187 -12.15 -9.33 6.13
N VAL A 188 -11.11 -8.56 5.81
CA VAL A 188 -11.23 -7.13 5.48
C VAL A 188 -11.73 -6.95 4.05
N PRO A 189 -12.69 -6.05 3.80
CA PRO A 189 -13.13 -5.70 2.46
C PRO A 189 -12.00 -5.09 1.63
N VAL A 190 -11.90 -5.50 0.36
CA VAL A 190 -10.89 -5.03 -0.60
C VAL A 190 -11.58 -4.47 -1.84
N VAL A 191 -11.22 -3.26 -2.22
CA VAL A 191 -11.62 -2.63 -3.47
C VAL A 191 -10.39 -2.45 -4.36
N VAL A 192 -10.48 -2.91 -5.61
CA VAL A 192 -9.39 -2.82 -6.59
C VAL A 192 -9.61 -1.61 -7.49
N THR A 193 -8.54 -0.84 -7.74
CA THR A 193 -8.58 0.30 -8.65
C THR A 193 -7.26 0.46 -9.42
N TYR A 194 -7.22 1.41 -10.36
CA TYR A 194 -6.02 1.75 -11.12
C TYR A 194 -5.00 2.50 -10.26
N PRO A 195 -3.69 2.23 -10.44
CA PRO A 195 -2.64 2.99 -9.75
C PRO A 195 -2.59 4.44 -10.23
N PRO A 196 -2.27 5.40 -9.35
CA PRO A 196 -2.19 6.81 -9.72
C PRO A 196 -1.23 7.09 -10.88
N ALA A 197 -0.09 6.42 -10.93
CA ALA A 197 0.88 6.54 -12.04
C ALA A 197 0.28 6.16 -13.39
N TYR A 198 -0.65 5.20 -13.44
CA TYR A 198 -1.40 4.86 -14.65
C TYR A 198 -2.40 5.98 -15.01
N LEU A 199 -3.11 6.52 -14.01
CA LEU A 199 -4.13 7.56 -14.22
C LEU A 199 -3.56 8.91 -14.66
N LEU A 200 -2.31 9.20 -14.36
CA LEU A 200 -1.59 10.37 -14.89
C LEU A 200 -1.45 10.29 -16.41
N ARG A 201 -1.26 9.09 -16.96
CA ARG A 201 -1.09 8.85 -18.39
C ARG A 201 -2.41 8.51 -19.11
N ASN A 202 -3.40 8.00 -18.38
CA ASN A 202 -4.68 7.52 -18.91
C ASN A 202 -5.84 8.24 -18.21
N THR A 203 -6.00 9.52 -18.52
CA THR A 203 -6.95 10.40 -17.85
C THR A 203 -8.41 9.99 -18.02
N ASN A 204 -8.74 9.30 -19.12
CA ASN A 204 -10.09 8.76 -19.39
C ASN A 204 -10.53 7.72 -18.35
N ASP A 205 -9.61 7.06 -17.66
CA ASP A 205 -9.93 6.06 -16.64
C ASP A 205 -10.10 6.65 -15.23
N LYS A 206 -9.91 7.98 -15.05
CA LYS A 206 -10.14 8.64 -13.77
C LYS A 206 -11.56 8.49 -13.25
N GLY A 207 -12.56 8.54 -14.16
CA GLY A 207 -13.97 8.30 -13.78
C GLY A 207 -14.21 6.89 -13.23
N LYS A 208 -13.52 5.89 -13.78
CA LYS A 208 -13.59 4.51 -13.28
C LYS A 208 -12.93 4.40 -11.89
N ALA A 209 -11.77 5.02 -11.70
CA ALA A 209 -11.11 5.04 -10.39
C ALA A 209 -11.95 5.80 -9.35
N TRP A 210 -12.64 6.87 -9.75
CA TRP A 210 -13.59 7.57 -8.89
C TRP A 210 -14.74 6.66 -8.42
N ALA A 211 -15.33 5.88 -9.32
CA ALA A 211 -16.37 4.92 -8.96
C ALA A 211 -15.87 3.87 -7.94
N ASP A 212 -14.62 3.41 -8.07
CA ASP A 212 -14.02 2.48 -7.10
C ASP A 212 -13.81 3.13 -5.72
N LEU A 213 -13.39 4.40 -5.69
CA LEU A 213 -13.25 5.16 -4.42
C LEU A 213 -14.61 5.35 -3.74
N CYS A 214 -15.66 5.67 -4.50
CA CYS A 214 -17.02 5.74 -3.97
C CYS A 214 -17.49 4.41 -3.40
N LEU A 215 -17.17 3.28 -4.07
CA LEU A 215 -17.46 1.95 -3.58
C LEU A 215 -16.71 1.67 -2.25
N ALA A 216 -15.43 2.04 -2.16
CA ALA A 216 -14.66 1.88 -0.92
C ALA A 216 -15.25 2.73 0.22
N LEU A 217 -15.68 3.96 -0.06
CA LEU A 217 -16.35 4.83 0.92
C LEU A 217 -17.66 4.21 1.41
N GLN A 218 -18.48 3.67 0.50
CA GLN A 218 -19.73 3.00 0.85
C GLN A 218 -19.47 1.80 1.78
N VAL A 219 -18.48 0.96 1.48
CA VAL A 219 -18.08 -0.18 2.31
C VAL A 219 -17.73 0.25 3.74
N VAL A 220 -16.99 1.35 3.89
CA VAL A 220 -16.62 1.88 5.23
C VAL A 220 -17.85 2.40 5.98
N GLN A 221 -18.82 2.98 5.29
CA GLN A 221 -20.04 3.52 5.89
C GLN A 221 -21.02 2.42 6.32
N GLU A 222 -21.15 1.36 5.54
CA GLU A 222 -22.03 0.20 5.84
C GLU A 222 -21.47 -0.68 6.97
N GLY A 223 -20.16 -0.69 7.17
CA GLY A 223 -19.49 -1.45 8.25
C GLY A 223 -19.47 -0.75 9.61
N ARG A 224 -20.25 0.32 9.82
CA ARG A 224 -20.42 1.03 11.11
C ARG A 224 -21.42 0.37 12.05
#